data_773a8de5f58f6f2d1a9bcf164424a70e
#
_entry.id   773a8de5f58f6f2d1a9bcf164424a70e
#
_cell.length_a   1.000
_cell.length_b   1.000
_cell.length_c   1.000
_cell.angle_alpha   90.00
_cell.angle_beta   90.00
_cell.angle_gamma   90.00
#
_symmetry.space_group_name_H-M   'P 1'
#
loop_
_entity.id
_entity.type
_entity.pdbx_description
1 polymer ?
#
loop_
_entity_poly.entity_id
_entity_poly.type
_entity_poly.pdbx_seq_one_letter_code
_entity_poly.pdbx_strand_id
1 'polypeptide(L)'
;MSELKAQQGLALDERIECLKQNPRGEFLQAISDKDMARCLVKTAEIHGHFCPGSALGVMASVYGLHMLGLESISSDGLEDLMAVVEINACFADGVQAVSGCTLGNNALVYRDLGRMAVTFARRGSETGVRVRVRPDFRSRVAEAAPGFFPLMEKVIKNREGSAKEKAAFREIGREAAFALIRLPFEELFVIETIQPLLPEYAPITESVVCANCGEMIMATKAVDGLCLICAGEEYRQVEGKGIVTKESCRQPASNKS
;
A
#
# COMPACT_ATOMS: atom_id res chain seq x y z
N MET A 1 0.33 -22.60 7.05
CA MET A 1 -0.34 -23.75 6.36
C MET A 1 -1.01 -24.75 7.31
N SER A 2 -0.71 -24.77 8.59
CA SER A 2 -1.30 -25.71 9.56
C SER A 2 -2.69 -25.32 10.05
N GLU A 3 -2.96 -24.06 10.35
CA GLU A 3 -4.26 -23.61 10.89
C GLU A 3 -5.38 -23.60 9.85
N LEU A 4 -5.12 -23.14 8.63
CA LEU A 4 -6.13 -23.16 7.57
C LEU A 4 -6.56 -24.59 7.19
N LYS A 5 -5.66 -25.57 7.30
CA LYS A 5 -6.00 -26.99 7.09
C LYS A 5 -6.77 -27.59 8.27
N ALA A 6 -6.45 -27.16 9.50
CA ALA A 6 -7.18 -27.60 10.69
C ALA A 6 -8.64 -27.11 10.71
N GLN A 7 -8.92 -25.97 10.07
CA GLN A 7 -10.26 -25.37 10.01
C GLN A 7 -11.18 -25.96 8.93
N GLN A 8 -10.67 -26.77 8.00
CA GLN A 8 -11.44 -27.32 6.87
C GLN A 8 -12.56 -28.28 7.28
N GLY A 9 -12.56 -28.77 8.51
CA GLY A 9 -13.59 -29.66 9.03
C GLY A 9 -14.57 -29.02 10.01
N LEU A 10 -14.40 -27.74 10.35
CA LEU A 10 -15.25 -27.03 11.29
C LEU A 10 -16.52 -26.48 10.62
N ALA A 11 -17.61 -26.41 11.39
CA ALA A 11 -18.80 -25.68 10.93
C ALA A 11 -18.47 -24.19 10.68
N LEU A 12 -19.28 -23.54 9.81
CA LEU A 12 -19.01 -22.15 9.40
C LEU A 12 -18.90 -21.20 10.60
N ASP A 13 -19.78 -21.35 11.59
CA ASP A 13 -19.79 -20.49 12.77
C ASP A 13 -18.54 -20.67 13.63
N GLU A 14 -18.05 -21.91 13.80
CA GLU A 14 -16.80 -22.20 14.53
C GLU A 14 -15.59 -21.60 13.80
N ARG A 15 -15.57 -21.68 12.46
CA ARG A 15 -14.55 -21.02 11.64
C ARG A 15 -14.58 -19.51 11.77
N ILE A 16 -15.76 -18.91 11.79
CA ILE A 16 -15.94 -17.47 11.97
C ILE A 16 -15.38 -17.03 13.33
N GLU A 17 -15.71 -17.75 14.40
CA GLU A 17 -15.18 -17.41 15.74
C GLU A 17 -13.66 -17.50 15.83
N CYS A 18 -13.05 -18.51 15.24
CA CYS A 18 -11.57 -18.59 15.14
C CYS A 18 -10.97 -17.42 14.36
N LEU A 19 -11.59 -17.00 13.26
CA LEU A 19 -11.10 -15.92 12.40
C LEU A 19 -11.26 -14.52 13.02
N LYS A 20 -12.21 -14.34 13.94
CA LYS A 20 -12.44 -13.05 14.63
C LYS A 20 -11.32 -12.67 15.60
N GLN A 21 -10.55 -13.62 16.10
CA GLN A 21 -9.67 -13.39 17.26
C GLN A 21 -8.42 -12.56 16.92
N ASN A 22 -7.74 -12.83 15.82
CA ASN A 22 -6.59 -12.02 15.38
C ASN A 22 -6.30 -12.27 13.88
N PRO A 23 -6.85 -11.47 12.97
CA PRO A 23 -6.68 -11.68 11.53
C PRO A 23 -5.24 -11.55 11.05
N ARG A 24 -4.33 -10.97 11.85
CA ARG A 24 -2.93 -10.75 11.49
C ARG A 24 -1.93 -11.48 12.37
N GLY A 25 -2.35 -12.27 13.36
CA GLY A 25 -1.45 -12.84 14.38
C GLY A 25 -0.23 -13.56 13.82
N GLU A 26 -0.44 -14.53 12.92
CA GLU A 26 0.67 -15.23 12.26
C GLU A 26 1.54 -14.31 11.39
N PHE A 27 0.96 -13.29 10.80
CA PHE A 27 1.68 -12.35 9.97
C PHE A 27 2.52 -11.36 10.79
N LEU A 28 2.02 -10.92 11.94
CA LEU A 28 2.78 -10.10 12.89
C LEU A 28 4.00 -10.87 13.40
N GLN A 29 3.87 -12.18 13.63
CA GLN A 29 5.02 -13.01 13.99
C GLN A 29 6.06 -13.03 12.85
N ALA A 30 5.64 -13.16 11.60
CA ALA A 30 6.57 -13.10 10.46
C ALA A 30 7.29 -11.74 10.36
N ILE A 31 6.61 -10.63 10.69
CA ILE A 31 7.23 -9.30 10.75
C ILE A 31 8.25 -9.23 11.88
N SER A 32 7.88 -9.70 13.08
CA SER A 32 8.78 -9.75 14.25
C SER A 32 10.02 -10.60 13.99
N ASP A 33 9.87 -11.72 13.32
CA ASP A 33 10.97 -12.65 12.98
C ASP A 33 11.79 -12.17 11.77
N LYS A 34 11.40 -11.06 11.13
CA LYS A 34 11.97 -10.57 9.86
C LYS A 34 11.92 -11.61 8.74
N ASP A 35 10.88 -12.43 8.71
CA ASP A 35 10.63 -13.36 7.60
C ASP A 35 10.19 -12.58 6.36
N MET A 36 11.17 -12.03 5.66
CA MET A 36 10.96 -11.23 4.44
C MET A 36 10.22 -11.99 3.35
N ALA A 37 10.47 -13.31 3.25
CA ALA A 37 9.83 -14.14 2.24
C ALA A 37 8.33 -14.26 2.50
N ARG A 38 7.93 -14.51 3.75
CA ARG A 38 6.52 -14.58 4.15
C ARG A 38 5.84 -13.22 4.00
N CYS A 39 6.51 -12.13 4.37
CA CYS A 39 6.01 -10.77 4.18
C CYS A 39 5.81 -10.43 2.70
N LEU A 40 6.73 -10.86 1.83
CA LEU A 40 6.62 -10.64 0.38
C LEU A 40 5.47 -11.47 -0.23
N VAL A 41 5.29 -12.72 0.19
CA VAL A 41 4.15 -13.56 -0.24
C VAL A 41 2.83 -12.89 0.16
N LYS A 42 2.72 -12.41 1.40
CA LYS A 42 1.51 -11.72 1.87
C LYS A 42 1.23 -10.43 1.11
N THR A 43 2.28 -9.69 0.76
CA THR A 43 2.16 -8.52 -0.10
C THR A 43 1.63 -8.88 -1.49
N ALA A 44 2.12 -9.99 -2.07
CA ALA A 44 1.70 -10.43 -3.40
C ALA A 44 0.22 -10.87 -3.46
N GLU A 45 -0.38 -11.29 -2.35
CA GLU A 45 -1.83 -11.58 -2.27
C GLU A 45 -2.68 -10.32 -2.54
N ILE A 46 -2.18 -9.14 -2.16
CA ILE A 46 -2.83 -7.84 -2.39
C ILE A 46 -2.39 -7.25 -3.73
N HIS A 47 -1.09 -7.27 -4.00
CA HIS A 47 -0.46 -6.65 -5.16
C HIS A 47 -0.66 -7.45 -6.47
N GLY A 48 -1.01 -8.72 -6.37
CA GLY A 48 -1.29 -9.62 -7.50
C GLY A 48 -0.06 -10.25 -8.15
N HIS A 49 1.15 -9.83 -7.80
CA HIS A 49 2.39 -10.41 -8.35
C HIS A 49 3.62 -10.06 -7.50
N PHE A 50 4.76 -10.68 -7.79
CA PHE A 50 6.05 -10.33 -7.19
C PHE A 50 6.82 -9.37 -8.08
N CYS A 51 7.39 -8.32 -7.52
CA CYS A 51 8.26 -7.41 -8.24
C CYS A 51 9.28 -6.72 -7.29
N PRO A 52 10.38 -6.15 -7.82
CA PRO A 52 11.35 -5.44 -7.01
C PRO A 52 10.76 -4.32 -6.17
N GLY A 53 9.77 -3.58 -6.71
CA GLY A 53 9.12 -2.48 -5.99
C GLY A 53 8.39 -2.93 -4.73
N SER A 54 7.60 -4.01 -4.81
CA SER A 54 6.91 -4.58 -3.65
C SER A 54 7.89 -5.15 -2.62
N ALA A 55 8.98 -5.80 -3.06
CA ALA A 55 10.05 -6.29 -2.18
C ALA A 55 10.72 -5.14 -1.40
N LEU A 56 11.04 -4.03 -2.07
CA LEU A 56 11.59 -2.84 -1.40
C LEU A 56 10.61 -2.26 -0.38
N GLY A 57 9.31 -2.20 -0.67
CA GLY A 57 8.29 -1.76 0.27
C GLY A 57 8.18 -2.66 1.50
N VAL A 58 8.25 -3.98 1.32
CA VAL A 58 8.30 -4.97 2.41
C VAL A 58 9.49 -4.73 3.31
N MET A 59 10.71 -4.68 2.73
CA MET A 59 11.93 -4.48 3.50
C MET A 59 11.94 -3.17 4.26
N ALA A 60 11.56 -2.07 3.60
CA ALA A 60 11.46 -0.75 4.23
C ALA A 60 10.53 -0.77 5.44
N SER A 61 9.41 -1.50 5.33
CA SER A 61 8.40 -1.56 6.39
C SER A 61 8.83 -2.43 7.55
N VAL A 62 9.33 -3.64 7.29
CA VAL A 62 9.80 -4.53 8.36
C VAL A 62 10.89 -3.85 9.17
N TYR A 63 11.91 -3.28 8.52
CA TYR A 63 13.00 -2.60 9.23
C TYR A 63 12.55 -1.30 9.89
N GLY A 64 11.70 -0.50 9.23
CA GLY A 64 11.18 0.75 9.80
C GLY A 64 10.37 0.54 11.07
N LEU A 65 9.51 -0.50 11.09
CA LEU A 65 8.74 -0.87 12.28
C LEU A 65 9.63 -1.39 13.41
N HIS A 66 10.62 -2.22 13.11
CA HIS A 66 11.60 -2.67 14.10
C HIS A 66 12.40 -1.53 14.73
N MET A 67 12.77 -0.52 13.95
CA MET A 67 13.49 0.65 14.47
C MET A 67 12.66 1.49 15.45
N LEU A 68 11.34 1.36 15.39
CA LEU A 68 10.40 2.02 16.32
C LEU A 68 9.93 1.11 17.45
N GLY A 69 10.29 -0.18 17.45
CA GLY A 69 9.74 -1.18 18.37
C GLY A 69 8.25 -1.44 18.15
N LEU A 70 7.78 -1.34 16.91
CA LEU A 70 6.38 -1.46 16.51
C LEU A 70 6.12 -2.68 15.63
N GLU A 71 7.03 -3.63 15.54
CA GLU A 71 6.97 -4.82 14.69
C GLU A 71 5.84 -5.79 15.05
N SER A 72 5.36 -5.73 16.29
CA SER A 72 4.23 -6.51 16.78
C SER A 72 2.89 -5.75 16.72
N ILE A 73 2.90 -4.50 16.25
CA ILE A 73 1.72 -3.63 16.19
C ILE A 73 1.24 -3.56 14.74
N SER A 74 -0.07 -3.68 14.56
CA SER A 74 -0.73 -3.39 13.30
C SER A 74 -1.66 -2.20 13.48
N SER A 75 -1.90 -1.46 12.42
CA SER A 75 -2.99 -0.48 12.43
C SER A 75 -4.32 -1.20 12.70
N ASP A 76 -5.01 -0.79 13.74
CA ASP A 76 -6.26 -1.38 14.23
C ASP A 76 -7.50 -0.52 13.95
N GLY A 77 -7.34 0.54 13.14
CA GLY A 77 -8.38 1.50 12.83
C GLY A 77 -8.45 2.68 13.81
N LEU A 78 -7.59 2.71 14.84
CA LEU A 78 -7.51 3.85 15.79
C LEU A 78 -6.52 4.94 15.33
N GLU A 79 -5.88 4.74 14.19
CA GLU A 79 -4.87 5.66 13.61
C GLU A 79 -3.64 5.90 14.50
N ASP A 80 -3.32 4.97 15.39
CA ASP A 80 -2.16 5.07 16.28
C ASP A 80 -0.85 4.92 15.51
N LEU A 81 -0.75 3.86 14.69
CA LEU A 81 0.36 3.65 13.77
C LEU A 81 0.04 4.32 12.44
N MET A 82 0.90 5.21 12.00
CA MET A 82 0.78 5.92 10.74
C MET A 82 1.93 5.59 9.80
N ALA A 83 1.62 5.44 8.52
CA ALA A 83 2.59 5.32 7.44
C ALA A 83 2.40 6.47 6.43
N VAL A 84 3.46 7.19 6.13
CA VAL A 84 3.46 8.24 5.11
C VAL A 84 4.32 7.80 3.95
N VAL A 85 3.71 7.42 2.83
CA VAL A 85 4.40 7.03 1.60
C VAL A 85 4.57 8.23 0.68
N GLU A 86 5.72 8.27 -0.03
CA GLU A 86 6.07 9.39 -0.90
C GLU A 86 5.99 9.03 -2.40
N ILE A 87 5.37 7.90 -2.73
CA ILE A 87 5.16 7.39 -4.08
C ILE A 87 3.91 6.48 -4.15
N ASN A 88 3.18 6.54 -5.25
CA ASN A 88 2.04 5.66 -5.57
C ASN A 88 2.45 4.54 -6.54
N ALA A 89 3.39 3.71 -6.14
CA ALA A 89 3.88 2.58 -6.93
C ALA A 89 3.89 1.29 -6.09
N CYS A 90 4.31 0.18 -6.67
CA CYS A 90 4.39 -1.14 -6.02
C CYS A 90 5.00 -1.12 -4.61
N PHE A 91 5.89 -0.17 -4.34
CA PHE A 91 6.48 0.08 -3.02
C PHE A 91 5.41 0.34 -1.95
N ALA A 92 4.39 1.14 -2.28
CA ALA A 92 3.31 1.47 -1.36
C ALA A 92 2.49 0.25 -0.94
N ASP A 93 2.32 -0.74 -1.82
CA ASP A 93 1.59 -1.97 -1.48
C ASP A 93 2.36 -2.84 -0.49
N GLY A 94 3.69 -2.88 -0.60
CA GLY A 94 4.54 -3.49 0.42
C GLY A 94 4.40 -2.81 1.79
N VAL A 95 4.31 -1.49 1.79
CA VAL A 95 4.07 -0.70 3.02
C VAL A 95 2.71 -1.03 3.61
N GLN A 96 1.65 -1.01 2.81
CA GLN A 96 0.28 -1.30 3.26
C GLN A 96 0.16 -2.72 3.83
N ALA A 97 0.68 -3.70 3.10
CA ALA A 97 0.60 -5.10 3.51
C ALA A 97 1.30 -5.34 4.86
N VAL A 98 2.53 -4.84 5.02
CA VAL A 98 3.33 -5.07 6.23
C VAL A 98 2.81 -4.27 7.42
N SER A 99 2.59 -2.97 7.28
CA SER A 99 2.17 -2.12 8.39
C SER A 99 0.70 -2.26 8.76
N GLY A 100 -0.16 -2.66 7.81
CA GLY A 100 -1.62 -2.60 7.97
C GLY A 100 -2.19 -1.18 7.85
N CYS A 101 -1.34 -0.18 7.59
CA CYS A 101 -1.80 1.17 7.29
C CYS A 101 -2.35 1.22 5.86
N THR A 102 -3.61 1.54 5.70
CA THR A 102 -4.28 1.61 4.40
C THR A 102 -5.02 2.94 4.23
N LEU A 103 -5.42 3.26 2.99
CA LEU A 103 -6.28 4.42 2.74
C LEU A 103 -7.63 4.29 3.46
N GLY A 104 -8.18 3.06 3.53
CA GLY A 104 -9.50 2.81 4.10
C GLY A 104 -9.57 2.94 5.62
N ASN A 105 -8.44 2.70 6.33
CA ASN A 105 -8.36 2.89 7.78
C ASN A 105 -7.70 4.22 8.17
N ASN A 106 -7.51 5.14 7.24
CA ASN A 106 -6.93 6.48 7.41
C ASN A 106 -5.50 6.51 8.02
N ALA A 107 -4.86 5.36 8.15
CA ALA A 107 -3.51 5.25 8.70
C ALA A 107 -2.42 5.39 7.63
N LEU A 108 -2.78 5.37 6.34
CA LEU A 108 -1.87 5.62 5.23
C LEU A 108 -2.05 7.03 4.68
N VAL A 109 -0.96 7.80 4.71
CA VAL A 109 -0.89 9.11 4.06
C VAL A 109 -0.07 9.00 2.78
N TYR A 110 -0.61 9.42 1.66
CA TYR A 110 0.14 9.55 0.41
C TYR A 110 0.55 11.00 0.19
N ARG A 111 1.86 11.24 0.06
CA ARG A 111 2.45 12.50 -0.39
C ARG A 111 2.97 12.33 -1.80
N ASP A 112 2.46 13.11 -2.72
CA ASP A 112 2.83 13.03 -4.14
C ASP A 112 4.18 13.69 -4.41
N LEU A 113 5.25 13.00 -4.00
CA LEU A 113 6.63 13.50 -4.11
C LEU A 113 7.49 12.69 -5.08
N GLY A 114 6.99 11.52 -5.55
CA GLY A 114 7.69 10.64 -6.48
C GLY A 114 8.96 10.00 -5.91
N ARG A 115 9.08 9.87 -4.58
CA ARG A 115 10.25 9.31 -3.91
C ARG A 115 9.93 7.94 -3.32
N MET A 116 10.77 6.95 -3.57
CA MET A 116 10.66 5.62 -2.93
C MET A 116 11.08 5.71 -1.47
N ALA A 117 10.18 6.21 -0.65
CA ALA A 117 10.37 6.43 0.78
C ALA A 117 9.05 6.26 1.54
N VAL A 118 9.19 5.87 2.80
CA VAL A 118 8.09 5.78 3.76
C VAL A 118 8.55 6.32 5.12
N THR A 119 7.67 7.04 5.80
CA THR A 119 7.84 7.41 7.21
C THR A 119 6.85 6.63 8.03
N PHE A 120 7.32 5.94 9.07
CA PHE A 120 6.50 5.35 10.12
C PHE A 120 6.58 6.20 11.36
N ALA A 121 5.46 6.39 12.02
CA ALA A 121 5.40 7.07 13.30
C ALA A 121 4.19 6.59 14.10
N ARG A 122 4.31 6.64 15.42
CA ARG A 122 3.16 6.52 16.31
C ARG A 122 2.58 7.92 16.53
N ARG A 123 1.26 8.03 16.46
CA ARG A 123 0.60 9.31 16.74
C ARG A 123 0.90 9.78 18.16
N GLY A 124 1.20 11.05 18.31
CA GLY A 124 1.64 11.64 19.60
C GLY A 124 3.12 11.46 19.92
N SER A 125 3.88 10.69 19.11
CA SER A 125 5.33 10.60 19.26
C SER A 125 6.04 11.79 18.64
N GLU A 126 7.09 12.28 19.31
CA GLU A 126 7.97 13.31 18.76
C GLU A 126 8.95 12.77 17.71
N THR A 127 9.08 11.43 17.63
CA THR A 127 10.01 10.77 16.73
C THR A 127 9.29 9.81 15.77
N GLY A 128 9.76 9.82 14.53
CA GLY A 128 9.39 8.86 13.50
C GLY A 128 10.64 8.34 12.79
N VAL A 129 10.48 7.27 12.04
CA VAL A 129 11.54 6.68 11.23
C VAL A 129 11.16 6.80 9.76
N ARG A 130 12.03 7.46 8.99
CA ARG A 130 11.90 7.54 7.54
C ARG A 130 12.90 6.60 6.89
N VAL A 131 12.41 5.68 6.08
CA VAL A 131 13.20 4.74 5.29
C VAL A 131 13.10 5.14 3.82
N ARG A 132 14.22 5.38 3.16
CA ARG A 132 14.26 5.70 1.74
C ARG A 132 15.18 4.76 0.98
N VAL A 133 14.81 4.43 -0.24
CA VAL A 133 15.63 3.62 -1.14
C VAL A 133 16.84 4.42 -1.61
N ARG A 134 18.00 3.77 -1.69
CA ARG A 134 19.24 4.37 -2.18
C ARG A 134 19.17 4.62 -3.70
N PRO A 135 19.84 5.66 -4.23
CA PRO A 135 19.80 5.99 -5.66
C PRO A 135 20.33 4.87 -6.57
N ASP A 136 21.27 4.07 -6.06
CA ASP A 136 21.95 3.01 -6.80
C ASP A 136 21.21 1.66 -6.77
N PHE A 137 19.98 1.59 -6.19
CA PHE A 137 19.18 0.35 -6.10
C PHE A 137 18.98 -0.33 -7.46
N ARG A 138 18.91 0.45 -8.55
CA ARG A 138 18.74 -0.11 -9.91
C ARG A 138 19.92 -1.00 -10.31
N SER A 139 21.15 -0.64 -9.92
CA SER A 139 22.32 -1.48 -10.16
C SER A 139 22.20 -2.80 -9.42
N ARG A 140 21.75 -2.77 -8.14
CA ARG A 140 21.52 -3.98 -7.35
C ARG A 140 20.46 -4.90 -7.97
N VAL A 141 19.36 -4.33 -8.46
CA VAL A 141 18.34 -5.10 -9.19
C VAL A 141 18.91 -5.70 -10.48
N ALA A 142 19.69 -4.93 -11.24
CA ALA A 142 20.31 -5.40 -12.49
C ALA A 142 21.33 -6.53 -12.25
N GLU A 143 22.09 -6.47 -11.17
CA GLU A 143 23.01 -7.53 -10.75
C GLU A 143 22.25 -8.79 -10.33
N ALA A 144 21.20 -8.63 -9.54
CA ALA A 144 20.40 -9.75 -9.04
C ALA A 144 19.54 -10.43 -10.11
N ALA A 145 19.08 -9.67 -11.11
CA ALA A 145 18.22 -10.14 -12.19
C ALA A 145 18.58 -9.46 -13.53
N PRO A 146 19.69 -9.86 -14.16
CA PRO A 146 20.10 -9.34 -15.47
C PRO A 146 18.98 -9.54 -16.51
N GLY A 147 18.56 -8.48 -17.18
CA GLY A 147 17.45 -8.53 -18.14
C GLY A 147 16.10 -8.04 -17.58
N PHE A 148 15.96 -7.79 -16.28
CA PHE A 148 14.72 -7.23 -15.72
C PHE A 148 14.37 -5.88 -16.35
N PHE A 149 15.31 -4.92 -16.34
CA PHE A 149 15.05 -3.58 -16.87
C PHE A 149 14.81 -3.55 -18.39
N PRO A 150 15.55 -4.28 -19.25
CA PRO A 150 15.25 -4.38 -20.66
C PRO A 150 13.82 -4.90 -20.94
N LEU A 151 13.41 -5.97 -20.23
CA LEU A 151 12.05 -6.49 -20.36
C LEU A 151 11.00 -5.52 -19.79
N MET A 152 11.28 -4.86 -18.69
CA MET A 152 10.41 -3.83 -18.12
C MET A 152 10.21 -2.68 -19.10
N GLU A 153 11.28 -2.20 -19.73
CA GLU A 153 11.17 -1.14 -20.73
C GLU A 153 10.30 -1.56 -21.91
N LYS A 154 10.53 -2.73 -22.46
CA LYS A 154 9.76 -3.25 -23.60
C LYS A 154 8.30 -3.51 -23.22
N VAL A 155 8.06 -4.26 -22.16
CA VAL A 155 6.72 -4.79 -21.82
C VAL A 155 5.85 -3.73 -21.12
N ILE A 156 6.45 -2.96 -20.20
CA ILE A 156 5.69 -2.01 -19.37
C ILE A 156 5.72 -0.61 -19.93
N LYS A 157 6.92 -0.06 -20.20
CA LYS A 157 7.06 1.34 -20.62
C LYS A 157 6.54 1.52 -22.05
N ASN A 158 6.97 0.68 -23.00
CA ASN A 158 6.60 0.78 -24.39
C ASN A 158 5.25 0.09 -24.70
N ARG A 159 4.72 -0.72 -23.76
CA ARG A 159 3.50 -1.54 -23.95
C ARG A 159 3.61 -2.53 -25.09
N GLU A 160 4.82 -2.98 -25.40
CA GLU A 160 5.16 -3.94 -26.43
C GLU A 160 5.49 -5.30 -25.81
N GLY A 161 5.69 -6.28 -26.64
CA GLY A 161 6.11 -7.62 -26.22
C GLY A 161 5.08 -8.71 -26.49
N SER A 162 5.60 -9.83 -26.97
CA SER A 162 4.85 -11.08 -27.18
C SER A 162 4.36 -11.67 -25.85
N ALA A 163 3.44 -12.62 -25.91
CA ALA A 163 2.98 -13.37 -24.74
C ALA A 163 4.15 -14.05 -23.99
N LYS A 164 5.16 -14.55 -24.74
CA LYS A 164 6.37 -15.17 -24.18
C LYS A 164 7.21 -14.15 -23.38
N GLU A 165 7.40 -12.94 -23.92
CA GLU A 165 8.17 -11.87 -23.24
C GLU A 165 7.44 -11.35 -22.01
N LYS A 166 6.12 -11.25 -22.07
CA LYS A 166 5.29 -10.89 -20.89
C LYS A 166 5.37 -11.96 -19.80
N ALA A 167 5.43 -13.24 -20.17
CA ALA A 167 5.64 -14.32 -19.20
C ALA A 167 7.05 -14.28 -18.61
N ALA A 168 8.08 -14.08 -19.45
CA ALA A 168 9.46 -13.92 -18.99
C ALA A 168 9.64 -12.73 -18.07
N PHE A 169 8.97 -11.61 -18.35
CA PHE A 169 8.99 -10.43 -17.48
C PHE A 169 8.42 -10.73 -16.07
N ARG A 170 7.32 -11.46 -16.00
CA ARG A 170 6.75 -11.88 -14.69
C ARG A 170 7.70 -12.78 -13.92
N GLU A 171 8.34 -13.72 -14.62
CA GLU A 171 9.30 -14.64 -14.00
C GLU A 171 10.53 -13.91 -13.46
N ILE A 172 11.20 -13.11 -14.30
CA ILE A 172 12.38 -12.37 -13.87
C ILE A 172 12.05 -11.32 -12.78
N GLY A 173 10.83 -10.77 -12.78
CA GLY A 173 10.34 -9.88 -11.73
C GLY A 173 10.21 -10.59 -10.38
N ARG A 174 9.76 -11.84 -10.39
CA ARG A 174 9.71 -12.71 -9.21
C ARG A 174 11.11 -13.01 -8.70
N GLU A 175 12.00 -13.48 -9.57
CA GLU A 175 13.39 -13.77 -9.21
C GLU A 175 14.08 -12.54 -8.61
N ALA A 176 13.91 -11.38 -9.22
CA ALA A 176 14.45 -10.11 -8.73
C ALA A 176 13.92 -9.76 -7.33
N ALA A 177 12.62 -9.94 -7.09
CA ALA A 177 12.01 -9.66 -5.79
C ALA A 177 12.59 -10.54 -4.68
N PHE A 178 12.71 -11.85 -4.93
CA PHE A 178 13.28 -12.80 -3.96
C PHE A 178 14.79 -12.66 -3.81
N ALA A 179 15.51 -12.17 -4.81
CA ALA A 179 16.92 -11.85 -4.70
C ALA A 179 17.16 -10.63 -3.82
N LEU A 180 16.36 -9.57 -4.00
CA LEU A 180 16.48 -8.33 -3.22
C LEU A 180 16.30 -8.54 -1.72
N ILE A 181 15.32 -9.33 -1.29
CA ILE A 181 15.07 -9.57 0.14
C ILE A 181 16.20 -10.33 0.85
N ARG A 182 17.17 -10.85 0.12
CA ARG A 182 18.39 -11.50 0.66
C ARG A 182 19.56 -10.54 0.82
N LEU A 183 19.50 -9.36 0.21
CA LEU A 183 20.55 -8.36 0.33
C LEU A 183 20.55 -7.70 1.71
N PRO A 184 21.70 -7.29 2.22
CA PRO A 184 21.79 -6.46 3.40
C PRO A 184 20.96 -5.19 3.25
N PHE A 185 20.24 -4.82 4.31
CA PHE A 185 19.35 -3.66 4.28
C PHE A 185 20.09 -2.37 3.90
N GLU A 186 21.29 -2.19 4.42
CA GLU A 186 22.14 -1.01 4.23
C GLU A 186 22.58 -0.80 2.79
N GLU A 187 22.58 -1.86 1.99
CA GLU A 187 22.90 -1.77 0.55
C GLU A 187 21.73 -1.18 -0.26
N LEU A 188 20.51 -1.23 0.26
CA LEU A 188 19.32 -0.80 -0.45
C LEU A 188 18.70 0.47 0.14
N PHE A 189 18.94 0.76 1.42
CA PHE A 189 18.20 1.81 2.13
C PHE A 189 19.10 2.74 2.95
N VAL A 190 18.51 3.89 3.26
CA VAL A 190 18.98 4.82 4.28
C VAL A 190 17.83 5.01 5.27
N ILE A 191 18.15 4.96 6.57
CA ILE A 191 17.21 5.27 7.65
C ILE A 191 17.54 6.64 8.23
N GLU A 192 16.49 7.41 8.49
CA GLU A 192 16.56 8.74 9.09
C GLU A 192 15.58 8.80 10.27
N THR A 193 16.03 9.20 11.45
CA THR A 193 15.14 9.55 12.53
C THR A 193 14.69 11.00 12.32
N ILE A 194 13.39 11.22 12.32
CA ILE A 194 12.81 12.52 12.01
C ILE A 194 11.69 12.88 13.00
N GLN A 195 11.36 14.15 13.07
CA GLN A 195 10.10 14.59 13.67
C GLN A 195 8.98 14.39 12.64
N PRO A 196 8.00 13.51 12.90
CA PRO A 196 6.98 13.19 11.90
C PRO A 196 5.96 14.33 11.78
N LEU A 197 5.63 14.72 10.55
CA LEU A 197 4.52 15.59 10.23
C LEU A 197 3.31 14.71 9.89
N LEU A 198 2.46 14.43 10.87
CA LEU A 198 1.23 13.67 10.68
C LEU A 198 0.02 14.60 10.53
N PRO A 199 -0.99 14.21 9.74
CA PRO A 199 -2.25 14.95 9.68
C PRO A 199 -3.01 14.79 11.01
N GLU A 200 -4.02 15.61 11.21
CA GLU A 200 -5.01 15.39 12.26
C GLU A 200 -5.74 14.06 12.06
N TYR A 201 -6.49 13.61 13.08
CA TYR A 201 -7.35 12.44 12.95
C TYR A 201 -8.37 12.64 11.83
N ALA A 202 -8.71 11.56 11.15
CA ALA A 202 -9.76 11.61 10.13
C ALA A 202 -11.09 12.05 10.77
N PRO A 203 -11.76 13.07 10.23
CA PRO A 203 -13.03 13.53 10.80
C PRO A 203 -14.12 12.47 10.58
N ILE A 204 -14.87 12.18 11.64
CA ILE A 204 -16.13 11.44 11.52
C ILE A 204 -17.19 12.45 11.08
N THR A 205 -17.73 12.27 9.87
CA THR A 205 -18.69 13.19 9.29
C THR A 205 -20.03 12.50 9.07
N GLU A 206 -21.11 13.28 9.18
CA GLU A 206 -22.44 12.81 8.79
C GLU A 206 -22.50 12.50 7.30
N SER A 207 -23.45 11.64 6.94
CA SER A 207 -23.78 11.36 5.54
C SER A 207 -25.07 12.09 5.17
N VAL A 208 -25.11 12.66 3.98
CA VAL A 208 -26.29 13.30 3.39
C VAL A 208 -26.63 12.67 2.06
N VAL A 209 -27.87 12.80 1.63
CA VAL A 209 -28.31 12.27 0.33
C VAL A 209 -28.27 13.40 -0.70
N CYS A 210 -27.60 13.16 -1.82
CA CYS A 210 -27.56 14.10 -2.94
C CYS A 210 -28.98 14.30 -3.51
N ALA A 211 -29.44 15.53 -3.55
CA ALA A 211 -30.79 15.86 -4.01
C ALA A 211 -31.04 15.53 -5.49
N ASN A 212 -29.99 15.39 -6.31
CA ASN A 212 -30.12 15.10 -7.73
C ASN A 212 -30.01 13.61 -8.07
N CYS A 213 -28.96 12.90 -7.60
CA CYS A 213 -28.74 11.49 -7.98
C CYS A 213 -29.21 10.49 -6.92
N GLY A 214 -29.52 10.94 -5.70
CA GLY A 214 -29.97 10.08 -4.59
C GLY A 214 -28.85 9.27 -3.93
N GLU A 215 -27.59 9.50 -4.29
CA GLU A 215 -26.46 8.82 -3.65
C GLU A 215 -26.15 9.42 -2.29
N MET A 216 -25.74 8.55 -1.36
CA MET A 216 -25.29 8.97 -0.04
C MET A 216 -23.82 9.42 -0.12
N ILE A 217 -23.55 10.60 0.41
CA ILE A 217 -22.25 11.24 0.36
C ILE A 217 -21.85 11.76 1.75
N MET A 218 -20.56 11.91 2.00
CA MET A 218 -20.07 12.63 3.19
C MET A 218 -20.52 14.09 3.13
N ALA A 219 -21.05 14.62 4.23
CA ALA A 219 -21.54 16.02 4.29
C ALA A 219 -20.44 17.03 3.90
N THR A 220 -19.16 16.74 4.20
CA THR A 220 -17.99 17.56 3.81
C THR A 220 -17.73 17.58 2.31
N LYS A 221 -18.40 16.75 1.52
CA LYS A 221 -18.32 16.67 0.05
C LYS A 221 -19.62 17.10 -0.64
N ALA A 222 -20.55 17.64 0.14
CA ALA A 222 -21.77 18.22 -0.39
C ALA A 222 -21.60 19.71 -0.71
N VAL A 223 -22.09 20.14 -1.85
CA VAL A 223 -22.17 21.53 -2.26
C VAL A 223 -23.64 21.85 -2.58
N ASP A 224 -24.26 22.72 -1.81
CA ASP A 224 -25.69 23.08 -1.92
C ASP A 224 -26.62 21.85 -1.97
N GLY A 225 -26.35 20.83 -1.17
CA GLY A 225 -27.14 19.58 -1.11
C GLY A 225 -26.88 18.60 -2.25
N LEU A 226 -25.90 18.85 -3.12
CA LEU A 226 -25.50 18.01 -4.24
C LEU A 226 -24.13 17.38 -4.01
N CYS A 227 -23.87 16.20 -4.59
CA CYS A 227 -22.51 15.67 -4.68
C CYS A 227 -21.67 16.49 -5.66
N LEU A 228 -20.33 16.41 -5.56
CA LEU A 228 -19.42 17.16 -6.43
C LEU A 228 -19.72 16.97 -7.93
N ILE A 229 -20.06 15.75 -8.35
CA ILE A 229 -20.41 15.43 -9.74
C ILE A 229 -21.70 16.17 -10.17
N CYS A 230 -22.74 16.10 -9.34
CA CYS A 230 -24.02 16.76 -9.65
C CYS A 230 -23.93 18.28 -9.55
N ALA A 231 -23.09 18.81 -8.69
CA ALA A 231 -22.83 20.24 -8.57
C ALA A 231 -21.95 20.77 -9.72
N GLY A 232 -21.27 19.90 -10.46
CA GLY A 232 -20.33 20.30 -11.50
C GLY A 232 -18.98 20.81 -10.95
N GLU A 233 -18.67 20.45 -9.72
CA GLU A 233 -17.46 20.85 -9.03
C GLU A 233 -16.27 19.95 -9.38
N GLU A 234 -15.06 20.47 -9.21
CA GLU A 234 -13.83 19.72 -9.35
C GLU A 234 -13.66 18.70 -8.22
N TYR A 235 -13.03 17.57 -8.50
CA TYR A 235 -12.62 16.60 -7.51
C TYR A 235 -11.17 16.15 -7.72
N ARG A 236 -10.54 15.62 -6.66
CA ARG A 236 -9.18 15.09 -6.72
C ARG A 236 -9.23 13.58 -6.89
N GLN A 237 -8.34 13.08 -7.74
CA GLN A 237 -8.18 11.66 -8.03
C GLN A 237 -6.72 11.26 -7.93
N VAL A 238 -6.46 10.08 -7.35
CA VAL A 238 -5.13 9.44 -7.40
C VAL A 238 -5.08 8.54 -8.62
N GLU A 239 -4.11 8.78 -9.49
CA GLU A 239 -3.86 7.95 -10.68
C GLU A 239 -2.35 7.75 -10.88
N GLY A 240 -1.93 7.02 -11.93
CA GLY A 240 -0.51 6.72 -12.17
C GLY A 240 0.43 7.94 -12.24
N LYS A 241 -0.11 9.14 -12.49
CA LYS A 241 0.64 10.41 -12.49
C LYS A 241 0.73 11.10 -11.13
N GLY A 242 0.09 10.56 -10.10
CA GLY A 242 -0.03 11.19 -8.80
C GLY A 242 -1.44 11.72 -8.52
N ILE A 243 -1.55 12.79 -7.74
CA ILE A 243 -2.82 13.45 -7.40
C ILE A 243 -3.15 14.48 -8.48
N VAL A 244 -4.26 14.29 -9.16
CA VAL A 244 -4.74 15.17 -10.20
C VAL A 244 -6.12 15.74 -9.88
N THR A 245 -6.37 16.97 -10.32
CA THR A 245 -7.71 17.55 -10.29
C THR A 245 -8.47 17.15 -11.56
N LYS A 246 -9.73 16.77 -11.42
CA LYS A 246 -10.64 16.40 -12.49
C LYS A 246 -11.85 17.32 -12.49
N GLU A 247 -12.28 17.75 -13.66
CA GLU A 247 -13.56 18.42 -13.84
C GLU A 247 -14.71 17.40 -13.83
N SER A 248 -15.80 17.73 -13.18
CA SER A 248 -17.01 16.91 -13.22
C SER A 248 -17.71 17.12 -14.55
N CYS A 249 -17.76 16.07 -15.37
CA CYS A 249 -18.67 16.05 -16.50
C CYS A 249 -20.10 15.81 -15.97
N ARG A 250 -20.99 16.81 -16.06
CA ARG A 250 -22.40 16.62 -15.74
C ARG A 250 -22.94 15.46 -16.58
N GLN A 251 -23.21 14.33 -15.96
CA GLN A 251 -24.07 13.35 -16.61
C GLN A 251 -25.49 13.91 -16.62
N PRO A 252 -26.17 13.96 -17.78
CA PRO A 252 -27.57 14.37 -17.83
C PRO A 252 -28.35 13.42 -16.90
N ALA A 253 -29.22 14.00 -16.07
CA ALA A 253 -30.08 13.24 -15.19
C ALA A 253 -30.74 12.11 -15.98
N SER A 254 -30.49 10.85 -15.61
CA SER A 254 -31.21 9.74 -16.18
C SER A 254 -32.67 9.91 -15.79
N ASN A 255 -33.52 10.24 -16.75
CA ASN A 255 -34.98 10.23 -16.56
C ASN A 255 -35.36 8.85 -16.04
N LYS A 256 -35.50 8.73 -14.71
CA LYS A 256 -36.20 7.60 -14.11
C LYS A 256 -37.70 7.83 -14.37
N SER A 257 -38.18 7.26 -15.48
CA SER A 257 -39.59 7.00 -15.72
C SER A 257 -40.07 5.86 -14.84
#